data_9323579b0ee5b0599bc282e98dc47964
#
_entry.id   9323579b0ee5b0599bc282e98dc47964
#
_cell.length_a   1.000
_cell.length_b   1.000
_cell.length_c   1.000
_cell.angle_alpha   90.00
_cell.angle_beta   90.00
_cell.angle_gamma   90.00
#
_symmetry.space_group_name_H-M   'P 1'
#
loop_
_entity.id
_entity.type
_entity.pdbx_description
1 polymer ?
#
loop_
_entity_poly.entity_id
_entity_poly.type
_entity_poly.pdbx_seq_one_letter_code
_entity_poly.pdbx_strand_id
1 'polypeptide(L)'
;MKDMKRKLSFRKVAVFLILTLFLAAGISMRAVTVNAATYVKQNRTSVSITSKKTGWQKINGDYYFYNSKGRLICGSFKYKGYYYYSIANGKRFTGWMKRSGNKYYYNRKNGAMFRNRWAMGDKYTYYFNESGVAIARQWLTQDGKKYYFLSN
;
A
#
# COMPACT_ATOMS: atom_id res chain seq x y z
N MET A 1 18.10 31.44 -15.70
CA MET A 1 18.52 31.70 -14.29
C MET A 1 17.60 32.67 -13.53
N LYS A 2 16.74 33.46 -14.17
CA LYS A 2 15.76 34.37 -13.52
C LYS A 2 14.50 33.65 -12.99
N ASP A 3 14.04 32.58 -13.63
CA ASP A 3 12.78 31.89 -13.23
C ASP A 3 12.87 31.00 -11.99
N MET A 4 14.07 30.52 -11.66
CA MET A 4 14.25 29.68 -10.46
C MET A 4 14.19 30.50 -9.16
N LYS A 5 14.55 31.78 -9.20
CA LYS A 5 14.46 32.69 -8.03
C LYS A 5 13.02 33.13 -7.75
N ARG A 6 12.15 33.20 -8.76
CA ARG A 6 10.72 33.55 -8.56
C ARG A 6 9.92 32.44 -7.87
N LYS A 7 10.18 31.16 -8.18
CA LYS A 7 9.48 30.03 -7.54
C LYS A 7 9.81 29.88 -6.03
N LEU A 8 11.03 30.29 -5.61
CA LEU A 8 11.43 30.23 -4.20
C LEU A 8 10.75 31.31 -3.37
N SER A 9 10.46 32.48 -3.97
CA SER A 9 9.80 33.60 -3.30
C SER A 9 8.33 33.31 -2.98
N PHE A 10 7.60 32.67 -3.87
CA PHE A 10 6.18 32.32 -3.65
C PHE A 10 5.96 31.32 -2.51
N ARG A 11 6.88 30.36 -2.33
CA ARG A 11 6.80 29.40 -1.22
C ARG A 11 7.05 30.06 0.15
N LYS A 12 7.92 31.06 0.21
CA LYS A 12 8.19 31.80 1.46
C LYS A 12 7.04 32.72 1.83
N VAL A 13 6.37 33.34 0.87
CA VAL A 13 5.24 34.23 1.09
C VAL A 13 4.00 33.47 1.57
N ALA A 14 3.72 32.29 1.02
CA ALA A 14 2.59 31.46 1.45
C ALA A 14 2.73 30.96 2.89
N VAL A 15 3.95 30.61 3.32
CA VAL A 15 4.22 30.19 4.72
C VAL A 15 4.09 31.37 5.69
N PHE A 16 4.47 32.58 5.28
CA PHE A 16 4.35 33.78 6.12
C PHE A 16 2.89 34.25 6.29
N LEU A 17 2.06 34.13 5.24
CA LEU A 17 0.64 34.51 5.30
C LEU A 17 -0.18 33.58 6.19
N ILE A 18 0.15 32.29 6.24
CA ILE A 18 -0.50 31.32 7.12
C ILE A 18 -0.11 31.58 8.58
N LEU A 19 1.14 32.01 8.85
CA LEU A 19 1.62 32.31 10.20
C LEU A 19 0.96 33.55 10.80
N THR A 20 0.66 34.58 9.98
CA THR A 20 0.04 35.83 10.44
C THR A 20 -1.45 35.70 10.76
N LEU A 21 -2.17 34.76 10.11
CA LEU A 21 -3.59 34.54 10.41
C LEU A 21 -3.83 33.86 11.77
N PHE A 22 -2.86 33.08 12.26
CA PHE A 22 -2.96 32.41 13.56
C PHE A 22 -2.57 33.31 14.77
N LEU A 23 -1.78 34.34 14.54
CA LEU A 23 -1.42 35.29 15.63
C LEU A 23 -2.60 36.14 16.08
N ALA A 24 -3.57 36.42 15.19
CA ALA A 24 -4.75 37.22 15.49
C ALA A 24 -5.78 36.48 16.38
N ALA A 25 -5.68 35.15 16.50
CA ALA A 25 -6.60 34.32 17.30
C ALA A 25 -6.10 34.01 18.72
N GLY A 26 -4.98 34.60 19.18
CA GLY A 26 -4.45 34.39 20.53
C GLY A 26 -4.01 32.96 20.86
N ILE A 27 -3.85 32.10 19.86
CA ILE A 27 -3.42 30.71 20.05
C ILE A 27 -1.89 30.68 20.01
N SER A 28 -1.27 30.43 21.16
CA SER A 28 0.19 30.23 21.27
C SER A 28 0.56 28.91 20.59
N MET A 29 0.99 28.98 19.32
CA MET A 29 1.59 27.84 18.65
C MET A 29 3.07 27.72 19.02
N ARG A 30 3.43 26.71 19.78
CA ARG A 30 4.80 26.21 19.77
C ARG A 30 5.09 25.72 18.36
N ALA A 31 6.14 26.24 17.74
CA ALA A 31 6.60 25.79 16.42
C ALA A 31 6.96 24.29 16.51
N VAL A 32 6.04 23.44 16.09
CA VAL A 32 6.31 22.02 15.90
C VAL A 32 6.91 21.86 14.52
N THR A 33 8.21 21.64 14.47
CA THR A 33 8.90 21.23 13.24
C THR A 33 8.45 19.80 12.92
N VAL A 34 7.35 19.68 12.18
CA VAL A 34 6.83 18.38 11.76
C VAL A 34 7.62 17.93 10.53
N ASN A 35 8.61 17.07 10.71
CA ASN A 35 9.22 16.40 9.58
C ASN A 35 8.28 15.28 9.08
N ALA A 36 8.47 14.82 7.84
CA ALA A 36 7.62 13.81 7.23
C ALA A 36 7.56 12.49 8.04
N ALA A 37 8.62 12.18 8.78
CA ALA A 37 8.67 11.00 9.65
C ALA A 37 7.75 11.13 10.88
N THR A 38 7.64 12.34 11.46
CA THR A 38 6.74 12.63 12.58
C THR A 38 5.28 12.59 12.14
N TYR A 39 4.95 13.11 10.95
CA TYR A 39 3.61 13.06 10.38
C TYR A 39 3.14 11.62 10.12
N VAL A 40 4.01 10.78 9.55
CA VAL A 40 3.71 9.35 9.32
C VAL A 40 3.54 8.59 10.64
N LYS A 41 4.32 8.93 11.66
CA LYS A 41 4.19 8.31 12.99
C LYS A 41 2.88 8.70 13.68
N GLN A 42 2.44 9.95 13.56
CA GLN A 42 1.22 10.46 14.16
C GLN A 42 -0.05 9.85 13.53
N ASN A 43 -0.09 9.71 12.19
CA ASN A 43 -1.19 9.02 11.51
C ASN A 43 -1.22 7.52 11.80
N ARG A 44 -0.07 6.89 12.07
CA ARG A 44 -0.01 5.49 12.51
C ARG A 44 -0.52 5.33 13.95
N THR A 45 -0.31 6.32 14.80
CA THR A 45 -0.69 6.27 16.22
C THR A 45 -2.18 6.47 16.41
N SER A 46 -2.84 7.30 15.62
CA SER A 46 -4.28 7.54 15.73
C SER A 46 -5.15 6.34 15.34
N VAL A 47 -4.64 5.43 14.51
CA VAL A 47 -5.33 4.17 14.16
C VAL A 47 -4.99 3.03 15.14
N SER A 48 -3.89 3.14 15.90
CA SER A 48 -3.40 2.07 16.76
C SER A 48 -3.85 2.16 18.23
N ILE A 49 -4.47 3.26 18.67
CA ILE A 49 -4.68 3.54 20.09
C ILE A 49 -5.92 2.80 20.69
N THR A 50 -6.83 2.29 19.88
CA THR A 50 -8.14 1.89 20.43
C THR A 50 -8.43 0.39 20.47
N SER A 51 -7.54 -0.51 20.07
CA SER A 51 -7.89 -1.91 20.22
C SER A 51 -6.72 -2.86 20.36
N LYS A 52 -6.75 -3.68 21.40
CA LYS A 52 -6.05 -4.98 21.49
C LYS A 52 -6.55 -5.98 20.41
N LYS A 53 -7.11 -5.48 19.28
CA LYS A 53 -7.61 -6.31 18.20
C LYS A 53 -6.44 -6.87 17.43
N THR A 54 -6.48 -8.15 17.12
CA THR A 54 -5.49 -8.86 16.32
C THR A 54 -6.17 -9.49 15.09
N GLY A 55 -5.39 -9.82 14.07
CA GLY A 55 -5.92 -10.37 12.83
C GLY A 55 -6.62 -9.32 11.95
N TRP A 56 -7.49 -9.80 11.10
CA TRP A 56 -8.25 -8.94 10.17
C TRP A 56 -9.35 -8.16 10.89
N GLN A 57 -9.36 -6.85 10.67
CA GLN A 57 -10.40 -5.94 11.15
C GLN A 57 -11.02 -5.22 9.96
N LYS A 58 -12.36 -5.11 9.95
CA LYS A 58 -13.09 -4.28 8.97
C LYS A 58 -13.41 -2.93 9.62
N ILE A 59 -12.90 -1.85 9.06
CA ILE A 59 -13.05 -0.48 9.57
C ILE A 59 -13.53 0.39 8.41
N ASN A 60 -14.68 1.01 8.52
CA ASN A 60 -15.27 1.87 7.48
C ASN A 60 -15.33 1.21 6.09
N GLY A 61 -15.65 -0.09 6.04
CA GLY A 61 -15.74 -0.86 4.80
C GLY A 61 -14.42 -1.49 4.32
N ASP A 62 -13.28 -1.02 4.78
CA ASP A 62 -11.94 -1.49 4.41
C ASP A 62 -11.39 -2.52 5.41
N TYR A 63 -10.47 -3.37 4.94
CA TYR A 63 -9.84 -4.39 5.78
C TYR A 63 -8.41 -3.99 6.14
N TYR A 64 -8.05 -4.19 7.43
CA TYR A 64 -6.76 -3.92 8.04
C TYR A 64 -6.30 -5.13 8.83
N PHE A 65 -4.98 -5.41 8.81
CA PHE A 65 -4.45 -6.54 9.57
C PHE A 65 -3.56 -6.08 10.72
N TYR A 66 -3.86 -6.56 11.92
CA TYR A 66 -3.08 -6.31 13.12
C TYR A 66 -2.37 -7.59 13.57
N ASN A 67 -1.08 -7.50 13.88
CA ASN A 67 -0.32 -8.63 14.38
C ASN A 67 -0.73 -9.01 15.82
N SER A 68 -0.09 -10.05 16.40
CA SER A 68 -0.35 -10.51 17.76
C SER A 68 -0.09 -9.46 18.85
N LYS A 69 0.72 -8.44 18.54
CA LYS A 69 1.00 -7.30 19.44
C LYS A 69 0.03 -6.13 19.24
N GLY A 70 -1.01 -6.28 18.40
CA GLY A 70 -1.96 -5.22 18.07
C GLY A 70 -1.38 -4.12 17.18
N ARG A 71 -0.27 -4.36 16.48
CA ARG A 71 0.34 -3.38 15.56
C ARG A 71 -0.23 -3.58 14.15
N LEU A 72 -0.63 -2.49 13.52
CA LEU A 72 -1.05 -2.47 12.12
C LEU A 72 0.09 -2.91 11.21
N ILE A 73 -0.18 -3.82 10.28
CA ILE A 73 0.79 -4.32 9.31
C ILE A 73 0.62 -3.60 7.97
N CYS A 74 1.73 -3.06 7.45
CA CYS A 74 1.85 -2.50 6.10
C CYS A 74 2.87 -3.32 5.30
N GLY A 75 2.70 -3.39 3.97
CA GLY A 75 3.54 -4.19 3.09
C GLY A 75 3.11 -5.64 2.99
N SER A 76 4.04 -6.51 2.55
CA SER A 76 3.80 -7.94 2.38
C SER A 76 3.86 -8.68 3.70
N PHE A 77 2.95 -9.62 3.93
CA PHE A 77 2.95 -10.49 5.10
C PHE A 77 2.27 -11.83 4.80
N LYS A 78 2.55 -12.84 5.66
CA LYS A 78 1.93 -14.16 5.62
C LYS A 78 1.00 -14.34 6.81
N TYR A 79 -0.20 -14.85 6.57
CA TYR A 79 -1.15 -15.19 7.63
C TYR A 79 -1.94 -16.44 7.25
N LYS A 80 -2.01 -17.41 8.16
CA LYS A 80 -2.70 -18.71 7.95
C LYS A 80 -2.37 -19.37 6.61
N GLY A 81 -1.07 -19.38 6.24
CA GLY A 81 -0.60 -20.00 5.00
C GLY A 81 -0.71 -19.15 3.73
N TYR A 82 -1.46 -18.06 3.75
CA TYR A 82 -1.66 -17.17 2.61
C TYR A 82 -0.80 -15.91 2.71
N TYR A 83 -0.46 -15.34 1.55
CA TYR A 83 0.28 -14.08 1.44
C TYR A 83 -0.67 -12.95 1.12
N TYR A 84 -0.44 -11.80 1.73
CA TYR A 84 -1.24 -10.60 1.63
C TYR A 84 -0.35 -9.38 1.43
N TYR A 85 -0.94 -8.30 0.96
CA TYR A 85 -0.29 -7.00 0.90
C TYR A 85 -1.22 -5.92 1.47
N SER A 86 -0.68 -5.09 2.34
CA SER A 86 -1.35 -3.86 2.80
C SER A 86 -0.59 -2.64 2.30
N ILE A 87 -1.31 -1.66 1.78
CA ILE A 87 -0.69 -0.40 1.34
C ILE A 87 -0.18 0.43 2.53
N ALA A 88 0.46 1.55 2.28
CA ALA A 88 1.16 2.34 3.30
C ALA A 88 0.28 2.76 4.50
N ASN A 89 -1.01 2.99 4.29
CA ASN A 89 -1.97 3.29 5.37
C ASN A 89 -2.55 2.03 6.06
N GLY A 90 -2.06 0.83 5.71
CA GLY A 90 -2.50 -0.44 6.29
C GLY A 90 -3.73 -1.07 5.64
N LYS A 91 -4.39 -0.40 4.69
CA LYS A 91 -5.54 -0.97 3.98
C LYS A 91 -5.10 -2.18 3.15
N ARG A 92 -5.88 -3.28 3.22
CA ARG A 92 -5.67 -4.48 2.43
C ARG A 92 -5.72 -4.19 0.94
N PHE A 93 -4.69 -4.59 0.22
CA PHE A 93 -4.65 -4.52 -1.23
C PHE A 93 -5.40 -5.69 -1.88
N THR A 94 -6.04 -5.44 -3.01
CA THR A 94 -6.68 -6.45 -3.85
C THR A 94 -6.52 -6.09 -5.33
N GLY A 95 -6.59 -7.08 -6.21
CA GLY A 95 -6.45 -6.88 -7.65
C GLY A 95 -5.01 -7.05 -8.14
N TRP A 96 -4.72 -6.46 -9.29
CA TRP A 96 -3.41 -6.57 -9.94
C TRP A 96 -2.38 -5.63 -9.31
N MET A 97 -1.17 -6.15 -9.11
CA MET A 97 0.00 -5.39 -8.68
C MET A 97 1.16 -5.61 -9.63
N LYS A 98 1.80 -4.54 -10.06
CA LYS A 98 3.08 -4.58 -10.77
C LYS A 98 4.19 -4.11 -9.83
N ARG A 99 5.22 -4.95 -9.64
CA ARG A 99 6.37 -4.63 -8.80
C ARG A 99 7.63 -5.24 -9.37
N SER A 100 8.68 -4.44 -9.53
CA SER A 100 9.98 -4.87 -10.08
C SER A 100 9.83 -5.67 -11.40
N GLY A 101 8.99 -5.18 -12.33
CA GLY A 101 8.72 -5.82 -13.60
C GLY A 101 7.77 -7.02 -13.56
N ASN A 102 7.51 -7.58 -12.39
CA ASN A 102 6.62 -8.73 -12.21
C ASN A 102 5.17 -8.31 -11.93
N LYS A 103 4.23 -9.15 -12.35
CA LYS A 103 2.79 -8.99 -12.05
C LYS A 103 2.34 -10.01 -11.04
N TYR A 104 1.55 -9.56 -10.09
CA TYR A 104 0.92 -10.34 -9.02
C TYR A 104 -0.58 -10.09 -9.01
N TYR A 105 -1.35 -11.03 -8.49
CA TYR A 105 -2.78 -10.81 -8.29
C TYR A 105 -3.19 -11.19 -6.87
N TYR A 106 -3.89 -10.27 -6.24
CA TYR A 106 -4.50 -10.44 -4.92
C TYR A 106 -6.01 -10.56 -5.08
N ASN A 107 -6.56 -11.67 -4.61
CA ASN A 107 -7.99 -11.98 -4.74
C ASN A 107 -8.86 -10.82 -4.25
N ARG A 108 -9.81 -10.38 -5.06
CA ARG A 108 -10.67 -9.25 -4.73
C ARG A 108 -11.55 -9.48 -3.51
N LYS A 109 -11.96 -10.72 -3.27
CA LYS A 109 -12.85 -11.07 -2.14
C LYS A 109 -12.08 -11.13 -0.82
N ASN A 110 -10.96 -11.85 -0.75
CA ASN A 110 -10.27 -12.13 0.49
C ASN A 110 -8.86 -11.52 0.60
N GLY A 111 -8.31 -10.95 -0.47
CA GLY A 111 -6.98 -10.33 -0.51
C GLY A 111 -5.80 -11.31 -0.57
N ALA A 112 -6.04 -12.62 -0.62
CA ALA A 112 -4.97 -13.60 -0.71
C ALA A 112 -4.27 -13.53 -2.08
N MET A 113 -2.93 -13.53 -2.08
CA MET A 113 -2.13 -13.57 -3.31
C MET A 113 -2.28 -14.92 -4.02
N PHE A 114 -2.47 -14.88 -5.33
CA PHE A 114 -2.49 -16.08 -6.14
C PHE A 114 -1.08 -16.68 -6.27
N ARG A 115 -0.97 -17.99 -6.03
CA ARG A 115 0.28 -18.75 -6.10
C ARG A 115 -0.02 -20.18 -6.55
N ASN A 116 0.88 -20.79 -7.33
CA ASN A 116 0.76 -22.16 -7.84
C ASN A 116 -0.64 -22.46 -8.38
N ARG A 117 -1.18 -21.55 -9.20
CA ARG A 117 -2.55 -21.72 -9.69
C ARG A 117 -2.81 -21.02 -11.01
N TRP A 118 -3.74 -21.60 -11.73
CA TRP A 118 -4.40 -20.97 -12.87
C TRP A 118 -5.45 -19.96 -12.41
N ALA A 119 -5.63 -18.92 -13.22
CA ALA A 119 -6.72 -17.97 -13.07
C ALA A 119 -7.19 -17.49 -14.45
N MET A 120 -8.48 -17.54 -14.67
CA MET A 120 -9.10 -16.95 -15.84
C MET A 120 -9.43 -15.48 -15.56
N GLY A 121 -8.96 -14.58 -16.40
CA GLY A 121 -9.42 -13.21 -16.48
C GLY A 121 -10.40 -13.06 -17.63
N ASP A 122 -10.91 -11.85 -17.84
CA ASP A 122 -11.91 -11.57 -18.87
C ASP A 122 -11.42 -11.88 -20.29
N LYS A 123 -10.15 -11.68 -20.55
CA LYS A 123 -9.54 -11.84 -21.88
C LYS A 123 -8.45 -12.88 -21.96
N TYR A 124 -7.74 -13.14 -20.86
CA TYR A 124 -6.57 -14.02 -20.82
C TYR A 124 -6.60 -14.96 -19.64
N THR A 125 -6.01 -16.16 -19.83
CA THR A 125 -5.72 -17.10 -18.75
C THR A 125 -4.29 -16.88 -18.25
N TYR A 126 -4.11 -16.89 -16.95
CA TYR A 126 -2.85 -16.66 -16.25
C TYR A 126 -2.46 -17.89 -15.44
N TYR A 127 -1.17 -18.11 -15.28
CA TYR A 127 -0.65 -19.00 -14.25
C TYR A 127 0.27 -18.22 -13.31
N PHE A 128 0.05 -18.38 -12.02
CA PHE A 128 0.88 -17.77 -10.98
C PHE A 128 1.79 -18.85 -10.40
N ASN A 129 3.11 -18.62 -10.48
CA ASN A 129 4.10 -19.54 -9.96
C ASN A 129 4.13 -19.58 -8.41
N GLU A 130 5.05 -20.35 -7.84
CA GLU A 130 5.22 -20.47 -6.40
C GLU A 130 5.50 -19.13 -5.69
N SER A 131 6.18 -18.21 -6.34
CA SER A 131 6.43 -16.85 -5.81
C SER A 131 5.24 -15.90 -6.00
N GLY A 132 4.16 -16.36 -6.66
CA GLY A 132 2.98 -15.56 -6.97
C GLY A 132 3.15 -14.65 -8.19
N VAL A 133 4.22 -14.82 -8.96
CA VAL A 133 4.44 -14.07 -10.20
C VAL A 133 3.58 -14.68 -11.31
N ALA A 134 2.80 -13.85 -12.00
CA ALA A 134 2.14 -14.25 -13.25
C ALA A 134 3.23 -14.50 -14.30
N ILE A 135 3.37 -15.74 -14.76
CA ILE A 135 4.39 -16.10 -15.73
C ILE A 135 4.10 -15.51 -17.11
N ALA A 136 5.15 -15.12 -17.81
CA ALA A 136 5.09 -14.56 -19.15
C ALA A 136 6.35 -14.93 -19.95
N ARG A 137 6.23 -14.96 -21.27
CA ARG A 137 7.32 -15.24 -22.23
C ARG A 137 8.09 -16.53 -21.96
N GLN A 138 7.38 -17.55 -21.44
CA GLN A 138 8.02 -18.85 -21.14
C GLN A 138 7.03 -20.01 -21.27
N TRP A 139 7.61 -21.19 -21.38
CA TRP A 139 6.86 -22.46 -21.38
C TRP A 139 6.58 -22.91 -19.92
N LEU A 140 5.42 -23.47 -19.73
CA LEU A 140 5.05 -24.26 -18.55
C LEU A 140 4.65 -25.65 -19.01
N THR A 141 5.22 -26.70 -18.41
CA THR A 141 4.72 -28.06 -18.55
C THR A 141 3.97 -28.43 -17.27
N GLN A 142 2.71 -28.79 -17.41
CA GLN A 142 1.89 -29.20 -16.27
C GLN A 142 0.91 -30.30 -16.73
N ASP A 143 0.82 -31.37 -15.97
CA ASP A 143 -0.06 -32.50 -16.22
C ASP A 143 0.13 -33.08 -17.66
N GLY A 144 1.40 -33.19 -18.09
CA GLY A 144 1.79 -33.66 -19.42
C GLY A 144 1.50 -32.72 -20.59
N LYS A 145 0.92 -31.55 -20.33
CA LYS A 145 0.62 -30.52 -21.34
C LYS A 145 1.62 -29.37 -21.29
N LYS A 146 1.96 -28.82 -22.46
CA LYS A 146 2.82 -27.66 -22.61
C LYS A 146 2.00 -26.41 -22.92
N TYR A 147 2.27 -25.32 -22.21
CA TYR A 147 1.63 -24.03 -22.37
C TYR A 147 2.70 -22.97 -22.60
N TYR A 148 2.50 -22.10 -23.58
CA TYR A 148 3.36 -20.94 -23.77
C TYR A 148 2.63 -19.68 -23.35
N PHE A 149 3.24 -18.90 -22.48
CA PHE A 149 2.69 -17.63 -22.01
C PHE A 149 3.30 -16.48 -22.82
N LEU A 150 2.44 -15.69 -23.43
CA LEU A 150 2.83 -14.47 -24.14
C LEU A 150 3.31 -13.39 -23.17
N SER A 151 3.72 -12.25 -23.70
CA SER A 151 4.03 -11.08 -22.86
C SER A 151 2.77 -10.58 -22.12
N ASN A 152 2.96 -10.24 -20.87
CA ASN A 152 1.92 -9.64 -20.03
C ASN A 152 1.78 -8.14 -20.28
#